data_7150937eeda20d975813e5059adb489f
#
_entry.id   7150937eeda20d975813e5059adb489f
#
_cell.length_a   1.000
_cell.length_b   1.000
_cell.length_c   1.000
_cell.angle_alpha   90.00
_cell.angle_beta   90.00
_cell.angle_gamma   90.00
#
_symmetry.space_group_name_H-M   'P 1'
#
loop_
_entity.id
_entity.type
_entity.pdbx_description
1 polymer ?
#
loop_
_entity_poly.entity_id
_entity_poly.type
_entity_poly.pdbx_seq_one_letter_code
_entity_poly.pdbx_strand_id
1 'polypeptide(L)'
;LICATNADIPTMIRDGLFREDLYYRLNTISVELPPLRRRKEIIVPLAMQFLSEFAGKYGREAVSMSPMAKVELESYAWPGNIRELRNCIEKAVILSEGKVISGFGLDLSASAGGTEINAGDTMENMEEKTIRAAMARYDGNISMVAKSLDISRPTLYAKLKKYGI
;
A
#
# COMPACT_ATOMS: atom_id res chain seq x y z
N LEU A 1 -22.89 -2.09 24.92
CA LEU A 1 -22.34 -2.89 23.82
C LEU A 1 -21.58 -1.98 22.87
N ILE A 2 -20.36 -2.35 22.46
CA ILE A 2 -19.55 -1.64 21.46
C ILE A 2 -19.39 -2.59 20.28
N CYS A 3 -19.82 -2.15 19.08
CA CYS A 3 -19.69 -2.89 17.83
C CYS A 3 -18.83 -2.10 16.85
N ALA A 4 -18.10 -2.80 15.99
CA ALA A 4 -17.34 -2.18 14.90
C ALA A 4 -17.49 -3.02 13.63
N THR A 5 -17.62 -2.36 12.49
CA THR A 5 -17.72 -2.99 11.19
C THR A 5 -17.15 -2.06 10.11
N ASN A 6 -16.68 -2.63 9.02
CA ASN A 6 -16.35 -1.91 7.79
C ASN A 6 -17.39 -2.15 6.68
N ALA A 7 -18.46 -2.89 6.98
CA ALA A 7 -19.53 -3.16 6.02
C ALA A 7 -20.48 -1.96 5.91
N ASP A 8 -21.05 -1.77 4.72
CA ASP A 8 -22.15 -0.82 4.47
C ASP A 8 -23.46 -1.44 4.94
N ILE A 9 -23.76 -1.26 6.24
CA ILE A 9 -24.95 -1.81 6.86
C ILE A 9 -26.25 -1.33 6.18
N PRO A 10 -26.44 -0.04 5.80
CA PRO A 10 -27.58 0.42 5.05
C PRO A 10 -27.83 -0.36 3.73
N THR A 11 -26.78 -0.66 2.99
CA THR A 11 -26.88 -1.50 1.79
C THR A 11 -27.26 -2.94 2.14
N MET A 12 -26.66 -3.53 3.16
CA MET A 12 -26.99 -4.87 3.62
C MET A 12 -28.45 -5.00 4.10
N ILE A 13 -29.03 -3.95 4.69
CA ILE A 13 -30.46 -3.94 5.07
C ILE A 13 -31.32 -3.95 3.82
N ARG A 14 -31.02 -3.12 2.82
CA ARG A 14 -31.77 -3.09 1.54
C ARG A 14 -31.74 -4.44 0.82
N ASP A 15 -30.61 -5.13 0.90
CA ASP A 15 -30.40 -6.43 0.27
C ASP A 15 -30.93 -7.60 1.12
N GLY A 16 -31.56 -7.35 2.29
CA GLY A 16 -32.10 -8.35 3.19
C GLY A 16 -31.05 -9.19 3.94
N LEU A 17 -29.77 -8.77 3.88
CA LEU A 17 -28.64 -9.45 4.53
C LEU A 17 -28.44 -9.03 6.00
N PHE A 18 -29.08 -7.96 6.43
CA PHE A 18 -29.04 -7.48 7.82
C PHE A 18 -30.40 -6.98 8.26
N ARG A 19 -30.82 -7.33 9.48
CA ARG A 19 -32.13 -6.93 10.00
C ARG A 19 -32.14 -5.46 10.40
N GLU A 20 -33.13 -4.73 9.94
CA GLU A 20 -33.31 -3.31 10.22
C GLU A 20 -33.60 -3.03 11.70
N ASP A 21 -34.43 -3.88 12.34
CA ASP A 21 -34.76 -3.74 13.77
C ASP A 21 -33.52 -3.90 14.66
N LEU A 22 -32.62 -4.78 14.31
CA LEU A 22 -31.35 -4.96 15.01
C LEU A 22 -30.43 -3.74 14.83
N TYR A 23 -30.39 -3.18 13.62
CA TYR A 23 -29.59 -1.98 13.36
C TYR A 23 -30.01 -0.83 14.27
N TYR A 24 -31.30 -0.52 14.36
CA TYR A 24 -31.79 0.58 15.23
C TYR A 24 -31.55 0.34 16.72
N ARG A 25 -31.51 -0.92 17.15
CA ARG A 25 -31.20 -1.24 18.56
C ARG A 25 -29.70 -1.08 18.89
N LEU A 26 -28.82 -1.30 17.92
CA LEU A 26 -27.37 -1.19 18.10
C LEU A 26 -26.86 0.23 17.85
N ASN A 27 -27.43 0.94 16.88
CA ASN A 27 -26.96 2.23 16.40
C ASN A 27 -27.48 3.41 17.21
N THR A 28 -27.24 3.41 18.52
CA THR A 28 -27.60 4.55 19.39
C THR A 28 -26.65 5.73 19.18
N ILE A 29 -25.33 5.44 19.01
CA ILE A 29 -24.29 6.43 18.71
C ILE A 29 -23.37 5.79 17.67
N SER A 30 -23.20 6.46 16.54
CA SER A 30 -22.29 6.04 15.47
C SER A 30 -21.08 6.99 15.39
N VAL A 31 -19.90 6.41 15.33
CA VAL A 31 -18.66 7.14 15.11
C VAL A 31 -17.98 6.61 13.86
N GLU A 32 -17.89 7.44 12.84
CA GLU A 32 -17.14 7.10 11.63
C GLU A 32 -15.66 7.40 11.82
N LEU A 33 -14.81 6.39 11.61
CA LEU A 33 -13.37 6.54 11.64
C LEU A 33 -12.85 6.74 10.21
N PRO A 34 -12.37 7.95 9.86
CA PRO A 34 -11.87 8.21 8.53
C PRO A 34 -10.60 7.38 8.26
N PRO A 35 -10.40 6.90 7.02
CA PRO A 35 -9.20 6.17 6.65
C PRO A 35 -7.94 7.04 6.76
N LEU A 36 -6.78 6.40 6.95
CA LEU A 36 -5.51 7.06 7.22
C LEU A 36 -5.12 8.09 6.13
N ARG A 37 -5.45 7.81 4.87
CA ARG A 37 -5.24 8.73 3.73
C ARG A 37 -5.96 10.09 3.86
N ARG A 38 -7.02 10.16 4.68
CA ARG A 38 -7.75 11.42 4.98
C ARG A 38 -7.19 12.14 6.21
N ARG A 39 -6.20 11.56 6.87
CA ARG A 39 -5.61 12.06 8.11
C ARG A 39 -4.09 12.10 8.00
N LYS A 40 -3.59 12.74 6.96
CA LYS A 40 -2.16 12.77 6.63
C LYS A 40 -1.30 13.33 7.75
N GLU A 41 -1.84 14.27 8.50
CA GLU A 41 -1.18 14.93 9.64
C GLU A 41 -0.77 13.99 10.77
N ILE A 42 -1.43 12.83 10.88
CA ILE A 42 -1.07 11.84 11.93
C ILE A 42 -0.12 10.74 11.44
N ILE A 43 0.13 10.63 10.12
CA ILE A 43 0.94 9.53 9.55
C ILE A 43 2.35 9.55 10.10
N VAL A 44 3.05 10.67 9.97
CA VAL A 44 4.45 10.80 10.44
C VAL A 44 4.56 10.70 11.95
N PRO A 45 3.74 11.40 12.78
CA PRO A 45 3.73 11.20 14.22
C PRO A 45 3.53 9.74 14.63
N LEU A 46 2.57 9.04 14.01
CA LEU A 46 2.27 7.65 14.31
C LEU A 46 3.41 6.71 13.88
N ALA A 47 4.01 6.97 12.72
CA ALA A 47 5.18 6.23 12.25
C ALA A 47 6.37 6.39 13.20
N MET A 48 6.60 7.61 13.74
CA MET A 48 7.66 7.84 14.73
C MET A 48 7.41 7.09 16.04
N GLN A 49 6.15 7.02 16.48
CA GLN A 49 5.77 6.23 17.66
C GLN A 49 6.07 4.75 17.45
N PHE A 50 5.65 4.17 16.32
CA PHE A 50 5.96 2.77 15.98
C PHE A 50 7.45 2.53 15.83
N LEU A 51 8.19 3.48 15.24
CA LEU A 51 9.64 3.39 15.12
C LEU A 51 10.30 3.25 16.48
N SER A 52 9.92 4.09 17.45
CA SER A 52 10.42 4.02 18.84
C SER A 52 10.04 2.70 19.53
N GLU A 53 8.78 2.26 19.37
CA GLU A 53 8.30 0.99 19.91
C GLU A 53 9.13 -0.19 19.38
N PHE A 54 9.32 -0.28 18.06
CA PHE A 54 10.04 -1.40 17.46
C PHE A 54 11.55 -1.32 17.64
N ALA A 55 12.14 -0.12 17.67
CA ALA A 55 13.55 0.02 18.01
C ALA A 55 13.82 -0.52 19.42
N GLY A 56 12.97 -0.19 20.39
CA GLY A 56 13.07 -0.76 21.75
C GLY A 56 12.84 -2.27 21.79
N LYS A 57 11.82 -2.77 21.07
CA LYS A 57 11.48 -4.22 21.00
C LYS A 57 12.63 -5.07 20.44
N TYR A 58 13.33 -4.56 19.44
CA TYR A 58 14.41 -5.28 18.75
C TYR A 58 15.81 -4.90 19.20
N GLY A 59 15.93 -4.10 20.28
CA GLY A 59 17.23 -3.69 20.84
C GLY A 59 18.07 -2.87 19.84
N ARG A 60 17.42 -2.16 18.92
CA ARG A 60 18.09 -1.29 17.97
C ARG A 60 18.36 0.06 18.64
N GLU A 61 19.51 0.66 18.36
CA GLU A 61 19.76 2.05 18.73
C GLU A 61 18.75 2.97 18.05
N ALA A 62 18.56 4.18 18.58
CA ALA A 62 17.57 5.13 18.10
C ALA A 62 17.61 5.27 16.57
N VAL A 63 16.62 4.68 15.91
CA VAL A 63 16.44 4.73 14.46
C VAL A 63 15.66 6.01 14.13
N SER A 64 16.11 6.75 13.14
CA SER A 64 15.43 7.95 12.65
C SER A 64 14.98 7.76 11.21
N MET A 65 14.09 8.64 10.73
CA MET A 65 13.65 8.67 9.34
C MET A 65 14.22 9.89 8.62
N SER A 66 14.68 9.68 7.39
CA SER A 66 15.08 10.77 6.52
C SER A 66 13.89 11.67 6.13
N PRO A 67 14.11 12.93 5.71
CA PRO A 67 13.04 13.76 5.17
C PRO A 67 12.31 13.11 3.98
N MET A 68 13.04 12.43 3.10
CA MET A 68 12.44 11.73 1.96
C MET A 68 11.54 10.57 2.41
N ALA A 69 11.95 9.80 3.41
CA ALA A 69 11.13 8.73 3.97
C ALA A 69 9.80 9.26 4.55
N LYS A 70 9.81 10.43 5.18
CA LYS A 70 8.58 11.07 5.68
C LYS A 70 7.63 11.47 4.55
N VAL A 71 8.15 12.08 3.48
CA VAL A 71 7.35 12.43 2.30
C VAL A 71 6.75 11.21 1.64
N GLU A 72 7.51 10.12 1.55
CA GLU A 72 7.02 8.84 1.02
C GLU A 72 5.82 8.32 1.83
N LEU A 73 5.91 8.32 3.17
CA LEU A 73 4.80 7.91 4.04
C LEU A 73 3.55 8.78 3.87
N GLU A 74 3.68 10.09 3.73
CA GLU A 74 2.56 11.02 3.54
C GLU A 74 1.90 10.90 2.16
N SER A 75 2.68 10.47 1.16
CA SER A 75 2.21 10.34 -0.22
C SER A 75 1.51 9.02 -0.50
N TYR A 76 1.73 8.01 0.32
CA TYR A 76 1.13 6.68 0.13
C TYR A 76 -0.33 6.64 0.62
N ALA A 77 -1.17 5.83 -0.04
CA ALA A 77 -2.62 5.79 0.21
C ALA A 77 -3.06 4.97 1.43
N TRP A 78 -2.19 4.11 1.94
CA TRP A 78 -2.45 3.26 3.11
C TRP A 78 -3.76 2.47 3.04
N PRO A 79 -3.97 1.59 2.04
CA PRO A 79 -5.19 0.79 1.93
C PRO A 79 -5.46 -0.05 3.19
N GLY A 80 -4.42 -0.60 3.81
CA GLY A 80 -4.48 -1.32 5.08
C GLY A 80 -4.45 -0.42 6.33
N ASN A 81 -4.54 0.92 6.14
CA ASN A 81 -4.59 1.92 7.20
C ASN A 81 -3.44 1.76 8.24
N ILE A 82 -3.75 1.90 9.52
CA ILE A 82 -2.78 1.87 10.61
C ILE A 82 -2.07 0.51 10.71
N ARG A 83 -2.76 -0.60 10.38
CA ARG A 83 -2.13 -1.94 10.41
C ARG A 83 -1.02 -2.06 9.38
N GLU A 84 -1.25 -1.56 8.19
CA GLU A 84 -0.26 -1.56 7.12
C GLU A 84 0.93 -0.65 7.47
N LEU A 85 0.67 0.56 7.94
CA LEU A 85 1.70 1.49 8.41
C LEU A 85 2.57 0.83 9.49
N ARG A 86 1.95 0.20 10.49
CA ARG A 86 2.65 -0.47 11.59
C ARG A 86 3.57 -1.58 11.07
N ASN A 87 3.07 -2.44 10.19
CA ASN A 87 3.85 -3.53 9.60
C ASN A 87 4.99 -3.00 8.72
N CYS A 88 4.75 -1.92 7.97
CA CYS A 88 5.77 -1.26 7.16
C CYS A 88 6.93 -0.74 8.02
N ILE A 89 6.63 -0.05 9.11
CA ILE A 89 7.65 0.45 10.04
C ILE A 89 8.39 -0.70 10.74
N GLU A 90 7.67 -1.74 11.20
CA GLU A 90 8.29 -2.91 11.82
C GLU A 90 9.30 -3.57 10.87
N LYS A 91 8.88 -3.81 9.62
CA LYS A 91 9.76 -4.36 8.58
C LYS A 91 10.97 -3.48 8.32
N ALA A 92 10.79 -2.17 8.23
CA ALA A 92 11.89 -1.24 8.01
C ALA A 92 12.90 -1.25 9.16
N VAL A 93 12.45 -1.34 10.41
CA VAL A 93 13.33 -1.45 11.58
C VAL A 93 14.12 -2.76 11.57
N ILE A 94 13.48 -3.88 11.21
CA ILE A 94 14.15 -5.20 11.15
C ILE A 94 15.22 -5.21 10.07
N LEU A 95 14.91 -4.66 8.89
CA LEU A 95 15.80 -4.66 7.72
C LEU A 95 16.84 -3.54 7.72
N SER A 96 16.69 -2.53 8.60
CA SER A 96 17.65 -1.43 8.65
C SER A 96 19.00 -1.92 9.20
N GLU A 97 20.06 -1.68 8.44
CA GLU A 97 21.44 -1.92 8.87
C GLU A 97 22.05 -0.69 9.57
N GLY A 98 21.39 0.48 9.46
CA GLY A 98 21.84 1.77 9.96
C GLY A 98 20.88 2.45 10.92
N LYS A 99 21.32 3.63 11.43
CA LYS A 99 20.51 4.48 12.34
C LYS A 99 19.43 5.31 11.61
N VAL A 100 19.46 5.37 10.28
CA VAL A 100 18.55 6.21 9.48
C VAL A 100 17.86 5.37 8.41
N ILE A 101 16.54 5.36 8.44
CA ILE A 101 15.71 4.80 7.36
C ILE A 101 15.61 5.84 6.27
N SER A 102 16.19 5.56 5.10
CA SER A 102 16.21 6.46 3.94
C SER A 102 14.93 6.43 3.12
N GLY A 103 14.20 5.31 3.14
CA GLY A 103 12.92 5.10 2.46
C GLY A 103 12.30 3.78 2.88
N PHE A 104 11.05 3.58 2.49
CA PHE A 104 10.25 2.38 2.80
C PHE A 104 10.03 1.49 1.59
N GLY A 105 10.38 1.97 0.38
CA GLY A 105 10.14 1.28 -0.88
C GLY A 105 8.65 1.08 -1.16
N LEU A 106 7.83 2.06 -0.80
CA LEU A 106 6.39 2.04 -1.04
C LEU A 106 6.11 2.28 -2.52
N ASP A 107 5.30 1.44 -3.11
CA ASP A 107 4.87 1.63 -4.50
C ASP A 107 3.79 2.72 -4.57
N LEU A 108 4.23 3.96 -4.80
CA LEU A 108 3.36 5.13 -4.92
C LEU A 108 2.46 5.07 -6.16
N SER A 109 2.77 4.23 -7.14
CA SER A 109 1.95 4.05 -8.34
C SER A 109 0.68 3.26 -8.04
N ALA A 110 0.68 2.40 -7.04
CA ALA A 110 -0.48 1.65 -6.59
C ALA A 110 -1.55 2.52 -5.91
N SER A 111 -1.21 3.74 -5.50
CA SER A 111 -2.15 4.64 -4.82
C SER A 111 -3.09 5.42 -5.75
N ALA A 112 -2.87 5.38 -7.07
CA ALA A 112 -3.69 6.10 -8.05
C ALA A 112 -4.86 5.28 -8.64
N GLY A 113 -4.96 4.01 -8.34
CA GLY A 113 -6.07 3.16 -8.74
C GLY A 113 -5.91 1.80 -8.09
N GLY A 114 -6.86 1.45 -7.24
CA GLY A 114 -6.87 0.17 -6.55
C GLY A 114 -6.74 -0.99 -7.53
N THR A 115 -5.53 -1.47 -7.71
CA THR A 115 -5.32 -2.78 -8.30
C THR A 115 -5.26 -3.73 -7.12
N GLU A 116 -6.39 -4.33 -6.80
CA GLU A 116 -6.44 -5.54 -5.99
C GLU A 116 -5.45 -6.53 -6.59
N ILE A 117 -4.42 -6.89 -5.82
CA ILE A 117 -3.63 -8.07 -6.14
C ILE A 117 -4.58 -9.23 -5.84
N ASN A 118 -5.36 -9.62 -6.85
CA ASN A 118 -6.13 -10.85 -6.80
C ASN A 118 -5.15 -12.00 -6.67
N ALA A 119 -5.34 -12.82 -5.66
CA ALA A 119 -4.57 -14.04 -5.36
C ALA A 119 -4.64 -15.10 -6.49
N GLY A 120 -4.99 -14.69 -7.71
CA GLY A 120 -5.05 -15.48 -8.94
C GLY A 120 -4.21 -14.93 -10.09
N ASP A 121 -3.50 -13.81 -9.92
CA ASP A 121 -2.62 -13.31 -10.99
C ASP A 121 -1.39 -14.23 -11.09
N THR A 122 -1.29 -14.94 -12.20
CA THR A 122 -0.09 -15.73 -12.53
C THR A 122 1.10 -14.80 -12.74
N MET A 123 2.33 -15.31 -12.54
CA MET A 123 3.56 -14.53 -12.80
C MET A 123 3.57 -13.92 -14.23
N GLU A 124 2.94 -14.56 -15.19
CA GLU A 124 2.80 -14.08 -16.57
C GLU A 124 1.95 -12.81 -16.67
N ASN A 125 0.83 -12.73 -15.94
CA ASN A 125 -0.03 -11.54 -15.90
C ASN A 125 0.67 -10.34 -15.23
N MET A 126 1.46 -10.59 -14.19
CA MET A 126 2.26 -9.53 -13.55
C MET A 126 3.36 -9.03 -14.47
N GLU A 127 4.00 -9.92 -15.22
CA GLU A 127 5.03 -9.58 -16.18
C GLU A 127 4.46 -8.74 -17.34
N GLU A 128 3.32 -9.13 -17.89
CA GLU A 128 2.62 -8.36 -18.93
C GLU A 128 2.27 -6.95 -18.46
N LYS A 129 1.67 -6.83 -17.27
CA LYS A 129 1.31 -5.52 -16.68
C LYS A 129 2.54 -4.63 -16.49
N THR A 130 3.65 -5.21 -16.03
CA THR A 130 4.91 -4.48 -15.83
C THR A 130 5.48 -3.98 -17.15
N ILE A 131 5.47 -4.80 -18.20
CA ILE A 131 5.95 -4.41 -19.53
C ILE A 131 5.06 -3.32 -20.14
N ARG A 132 3.72 -3.45 -20.05
CA ARG A 132 2.77 -2.42 -20.55
C ARG A 132 2.98 -1.08 -19.84
N ALA A 133 3.14 -1.10 -18.51
CA ALA A 133 3.39 0.11 -17.74
C ALA A 133 4.73 0.78 -18.12
N ALA A 134 5.79 -0.01 -18.32
CA ALA A 134 7.07 0.50 -18.76
C ALA A 134 7.01 1.07 -20.19
N MET A 135 6.30 0.43 -21.11
CA MET A 135 6.09 0.93 -22.47
C MET A 135 5.35 2.27 -22.48
N ALA A 136 4.29 2.41 -21.68
CA ALA A 136 3.57 3.66 -21.51
C ALA A 136 4.44 4.76 -20.89
N ARG A 137 5.25 4.43 -19.87
CA ARG A 137 6.12 5.38 -19.18
C ARG A 137 7.24 5.97 -20.05
N TYR A 138 7.77 5.15 -20.96
CA TYR A 138 8.88 5.54 -21.85
C TYR A 138 8.46 5.74 -23.30
N ASP A 139 7.18 5.97 -23.55
CA ASP A 139 6.61 6.34 -24.84
C ASP A 139 7.02 5.37 -25.96
N GLY A 140 7.06 4.09 -25.66
CA GLY A 140 7.44 3.03 -26.60
C GLY A 140 8.95 2.91 -26.88
N ASN A 141 9.81 3.64 -26.17
CA ASN A 141 11.27 3.58 -26.38
C ASN A 141 11.85 2.26 -25.84
N ILE A 142 12.00 1.27 -26.74
CA ILE A 142 12.48 -0.09 -26.45
C ILE A 142 13.80 -0.09 -25.68
N SER A 143 14.71 0.83 -25.98
CA SER A 143 16.02 0.90 -25.32
C SER A 143 15.92 1.31 -23.86
N MET A 144 15.05 2.29 -23.57
CA MET A 144 14.80 2.78 -22.23
C MET A 144 14.00 1.76 -21.41
N VAL A 145 13.00 1.12 -22.03
CA VAL A 145 12.19 0.07 -21.39
C VAL A 145 13.05 -1.14 -21.03
N ALA A 146 13.87 -1.65 -21.96
CA ALA A 146 14.76 -2.78 -21.71
C ALA A 146 15.72 -2.49 -20.55
N LYS A 147 16.31 -1.28 -20.53
CA LYS A 147 17.18 -0.83 -19.43
C LYS A 147 16.46 -0.70 -18.10
N SER A 148 15.22 -0.20 -18.09
CA SER A 148 14.44 -0.01 -16.85
C SER A 148 13.97 -1.33 -16.24
N LEU A 149 13.80 -2.37 -17.07
CA LEU A 149 13.39 -3.71 -16.65
C LEU A 149 14.58 -4.66 -16.45
N ASP A 150 15.80 -4.18 -16.64
CA ASP A 150 17.05 -4.94 -16.55
C ASP A 150 17.06 -6.21 -17.42
N ILE A 151 16.50 -6.10 -18.64
CA ILE A 151 16.44 -7.18 -19.63
C ILE A 151 17.08 -6.75 -20.95
N SER A 152 17.52 -7.75 -21.75
CA SER A 152 18.05 -7.47 -23.08
C SER A 152 16.94 -7.04 -24.05
N ARG A 153 17.28 -6.21 -25.05
CA ARG A 153 16.33 -5.83 -26.11
C ARG A 153 15.70 -7.03 -26.84
N PRO A 154 16.45 -8.07 -27.23
CA PRO A 154 15.86 -9.28 -27.82
C PRO A 154 14.84 -9.96 -26.90
N THR A 155 15.13 -10.02 -25.60
CA THR A 155 14.20 -10.57 -24.60
C THR A 155 12.93 -9.74 -24.52
N LEU A 156 13.04 -8.41 -24.53
CA LEU A 156 11.87 -7.52 -24.53
C LEU A 156 11.01 -7.73 -25.80
N TYR A 157 11.61 -7.80 -26.99
CA TYR A 157 10.87 -8.09 -28.21
C TYR A 157 10.13 -9.43 -28.19
N ALA A 158 10.77 -10.48 -27.67
CA ALA A 158 10.13 -11.78 -27.51
C ALA A 158 8.90 -11.70 -26.58
N LYS A 159 9.00 -10.93 -25.49
CA LYS A 159 7.91 -10.72 -24.53
C LYS A 159 6.78 -9.84 -25.10
N LEU A 160 7.10 -8.76 -25.81
CA LEU A 160 6.11 -7.93 -26.52
C LEU A 160 5.31 -8.79 -27.51
N LYS A 161 6.00 -9.62 -28.31
CA LYS A 161 5.35 -10.56 -29.25
C LYS A 161 4.47 -11.58 -28.52
N LYS A 162 4.93 -12.11 -27.36
CA LYS A 162 4.17 -13.08 -26.56
C LYS A 162 2.87 -12.49 -26.01
N TYR A 163 2.89 -11.23 -25.58
CA TYR A 163 1.75 -10.57 -24.94
C TYR A 163 0.92 -9.69 -25.89
N GLY A 164 1.27 -9.63 -27.18
CA GLY A 164 0.52 -8.87 -28.18
C GLY A 164 0.56 -7.35 -27.98
N ILE A 165 1.71 -6.83 -27.52
CA ILE A 165 1.95 -5.41 -27.25
C ILE A 165 2.76 -4.79 -28.37
#